data_c01a2a639a477e0cb651e65a1ddf8efc
#
_entry.id   c01a2a639a477e0cb651e65a1ddf8efc
#
_cell.length_a   1.000
_cell.length_b   1.000
_cell.length_c   1.000
_cell.angle_alpha   90.00
_cell.angle_beta   90.00
_cell.angle_gamma   90.00
#
_symmetry.space_group_name_H-M   'P 1'
#
loop_
_entity.id
_entity.type
_entity.pdbx_description
1 polymer ?
#
loop_
_entity_poly.entity_id
_entity_poly.type
_entity_poly.pdbx_seq_one_letter_code
_entity_poly.pdbx_strand_id
1 'polypeptide(L)'
;HRIDMKISEQRRTFNKDYYNENLKESVSFIEISTLSPLSKKEVISADDLKNMSCIIVVSKEREDSEREFYEKSLNLSHRFLYADSLEQARLMVASQRGYLPVDQIGHLDKPMSGIERIELSYKGKPIQRNYFACWSKDKTNYYIEEFVKMYKEILNK
;
A
#
# COMPACT_ATOMS: atom_id res chain seq x y z
N HIS A 1 20.24 -17.38 10.81
CA HIS A 1 20.20 -16.59 9.62
C HIS A 1 19.99 -15.09 9.94
N ARG A 2 20.89 -14.26 9.50
CA ARG A 2 20.88 -12.84 9.86
C ARG A 2 20.33 -11.98 8.73
N ILE A 3 19.41 -11.09 9.09
CA ILE A 3 18.94 -10.05 8.20
C ILE A 3 19.70 -8.77 8.58
N ASP A 4 20.54 -8.28 7.67
CA ASP A 4 21.33 -7.07 7.92
C ASP A 4 20.49 -5.80 7.74
N MET A 5 19.46 -5.87 6.90
CA MET A 5 18.57 -4.75 6.64
C MET A 5 17.15 -5.24 6.38
N LYS A 6 16.16 -4.48 6.85
CA LYS A 6 14.74 -4.77 6.63
C LYS A 6 14.02 -3.52 6.14
N ILE A 7 13.12 -3.69 5.18
CA ILE A 7 12.23 -2.63 4.72
C ILE A 7 10.86 -2.85 5.36
N SER A 8 10.31 -1.84 6.00
CA SER A 8 9.03 -1.94 6.69
C SER A 8 8.25 -0.62 6.65
N GLU A 9 6.96 -0.71 6.95
CA GLU A 9 6.08 0.45 7.03
C GLU A 9 6.16 1.12 8.40
N GLN A 10 5.83 2.41 8.45
CA GLN A 10 5.89 3.24 9.65
C GLN A 10 5.00 2.78 10.79
N ARG A 11 4.04 1.94 10.56
CA ARG A 11 3.07 1.53 11.60
C ARG A 11 3.67 0.78 12.79
N ARG A 12 4.93 0.42 12.71
CA ARG A 12 5.63 -0.30 13.76
C ARG A 12 6.51 0.65 14.56
N THR A 13 6.57 0.42 15.86
CA THR A 13 7.49 1.16 16.74
C THR A 13 8.92 0.76 16.41
N PHE A 14 9.78 1.74 16.21
CA PHE A 14 11.19 1.49 15.93
C PHE A 14 11.95 1.13 17.21
N ASN A 15 12.82 0.16 17.09
CA ASN A 15 13.74 -0.19 18.15
C ASN A 15 14.92 0.81 18.14
N LYS A 16 15.31 1.27 19.33
CA LYS A 16 16.43 2.24 19.50
C LYS A 16 17.77 1.70 19.04
N ASP A 17 17.93 0.38 18.97
CA ASP A 17 19.18 -0.27 18.56
C ASP A 17 19.34 -0.34 17.04
N TYR A 18 18.40 0.25 16.31
CA TYR A 18 18.39 0.24 14.85
C TYR A 18 18.45 1.65 14.28
N TYR A 19 19.13 1.77 13.15
CA TYR A 19 18.97 2.93 12.30
C TYR A 19 17.69 2.77 11.48
N ASN A 20 17.02 3.90 11.27
CA ASN A 20 15.81 3.97 10.46
C ASN A 20 15.96 5.12 9.46
N GLU A 21 15.82 4.81 8.18
CA GLU A 21 15.84 5.81 7.12
C GLU A 21 14.51 5.80 6.39
N ASN A 22 13.85 6.95 6.33
CA ASN A 22 12.62 7.10 5.56
C ASN A 22 12.95 7.00 4.06
N LEU A 23 12.51 5.94 3.43
CA LEU A 23 12.77 5.69 2.01
C LEU A 23 11.81 6.46 1.12
N LYS A 24 10.53 6.41 1.46
CA LYS A 24 9.49 7.05 0.66
C LYS A 24 8.19 7.18 1.43
N GLU A 25 7.56 8.32 1.25
CA GLU A 25 6.17 8.55 1.61
C GLU A 25 5.32 8.24 0.37
N SER A 26 4.37 7.32 0.51
CA SER A 26 3.48 6.94 -0.58
C SER A 26 2.06 7.43 -0.33
N VAL A 27 1.35 7.74 -1.39
CA VAL A 27 -0.08 8.08 -1.33
C VAL A 27 -0.88 6.86 -1.73
N SER A 28 -1.96 6.60 -1.00
CA SER A 28 -2.85 5.47 -1.29
C SER A 28 -3.91 5.87 -2.30
N PHE A 29 -4.17 4.96 -3.23
CA PHE A 29 -5.18 5.09 -4.26
C PHE A 29 -6.14 3.90 -4.21
N ILE A 30 -7.29 4.07 -4.83
CA ILE A 30 -8.27 3.01 -5.05
C ILE A 30 -8.38 2.78 -6.55
N GLU A 31 -8.25 1.53 -6.96
CA GLU A 31 -8.62 1.10 -8.32
C GLU A 31 -10.05 0.59 -8.28
N ILE A 32 -10.89 1.15 -9.13
CA ILE A 32 -12.33 0.84 -9.17
C ILE A 32 -12.79 0.72 -10.61
N SER A 33 -13.86 -0.05 -10.83
CA SER A 33 -14.44 -0.20 -12.16
C SER A 33 -14.94 1.15 -12.71
N THR A 34 -14.68 1.40 -13.99
CA THR A 34 -15.24 2.57 -14.69
C THR A 34 -16.77 2.55 -14.72
N LEU A 35 -17.41 1.39 -14.50
CA LEU A 35 -18.85 1.25 -14.42
C LEU A 35 -19.42 1.66 -13.07
N SER A 36 -18.56 1.81 -12.05
CA SER A 36 -19.00 2.29 -10.75
C SER A 36 -19.30 3.79 -10.79
N PRO A 37 -20.37 4.27 -10.13
CA PRO A 37 -20.63 5.69 -9.99
C PRO A 37 -19.48 6.44 -9.31
N LEU A 38 -18.71 5.78 -8.44
CA LEU A 38 -17.57 6.37 -7.75
C LEU A 38 -16.40 6.67 -8.70
N SER A 39 -16.37 6.05 -9.87
CA SER A 39 -15.28 6.25 -10.84
C SER A 39 -15.18 7.69 -11.37
N LYS A 40 -16.22 8.47 -11.19
CA LYS A 40 -16.25 9.87 -11.63
C LYS A 40 -15.79 10.86 -10.56
N LYS A 41 -15.54 10.38 -9.36
CA LYS A 41 -15.04 11.23 -8.27
C LYS A 41 -13.54 11.46 -8.44
N GLU A 42 -13.08 12.65 -8.05
CA GLU A 42 -11.66 12.96 -8.04
C GLU A 42 -10.96 12.37 -6.82
N VAL A 43 -11.70 12.24 -5.71
CA VAL A 43 -11.20 11.66 -4.46
C VAL A 43 -12.30 10.75 -3.90
N ILE A 44 -11.91 9.56 -3.47
CA ILE A 44 -12.81 8.60 -2.82
C ILE A 44 -12.49 8.60 -1.33
N SER A 45 -13.53 8.74 -0.50
CA SER A 45 -13.39 8.63 0.95
C SER A 45 -13.60 7.19 1.42
N ALA A 46 -13.09 6.89 2.61
CA ALA A 46 -13.33 5.59 3.25
C ALA A 46 -14.83 5.29 3.39
N ASP A 47 -15.64 6.32 3.67
CA ASP A 47 -17.09 6.14 3.80
C ASP A 47 -17.77 5.72 2.51
N ASP A 48 -17.26 6.15 1.37
CA ASP A 48 -17.79 5.77 0.06
C ASP A 48 -17.65 4.25 -0.21
N LEU A 49 -16.72 3.59 0.46
CA LEU A 49 -16.33 2.21 0.20
C LEU A 49 -16.93 1.19 1.19
N LYS A 50 -17.65 1.63 2.21
CA LYS A 50 -18.15 0.75 3.30
C LYS A 50 -18.97 -0.43 2.83
N ASN A 51 -19.74 -0.25 1.78
CA ASN A 51 -20.65 -1.29 1.27
C ASN A 51 -20.04 -2.12 0.14
N MET A 52 -18.79 -1.90 -0.18
CA MET A 52 -18.07 -2.62 -1.23
C MET A 52 -17.07 -3.60 -0.64
N SER A 53 -16.77 -4.64 -1.38
CA SER A 53 -15.71 -5.59 -0.99
C SER A 53 -14.33 -5.00 -1.30
N CYS A 54 -13.40 -5.17 -0.36
CA CYS A 54 -12.01 -4.79 -0.52
C CYS A 54 -11.21 -5.99 -1.03
N ILE A 55 -10.54 -5.82 -2.15
CA ILE A 55 -9.71 -6.86 -2.76
C ILE A 55 -8.27 -6.67 -2.27
N ILE A 56 -7.67 -7.72 -1.74
CA ILE A 56 -6.31 -7.68 -1.21
C ILE A 56 -5.44 -8.69 -1.95
N VAL A 57 -4.27 -8.23 -2.41
CA VAL A 57 -3.26 -9.08 -3.03
C VAL A 57 -2.15 -9.31 -2.01
N VAL A 58 -2.19 -10.43 -1.33
CA VAL A 58 -1.20 -10.76 -0.31
C VAL A 58 -0.93 -12.26 -0.27
N SER A 59 0.23 -12.63 0.23
CA SER A 59 0.49 -14.03 0.58
C SER A 59 -0.43 -14.44 1.73
N LYS A 60 -0.69 -15.73 1.83
CA LYS A 60 -1.60 -16.28 2.83
C LYS A 60 -1.22 -15.89 4.26
N GLU A 61 0.08 -15.80 4.53
CA GLU A 61 0.61 -15.45 5.85
C GLU A 61 0.34 -13.97 6.23
N ARG A 62 0.07 -13.12 5.25
CA ARG A 62 -0.14 -11.70 5.47
C ARG A 62 -1.61 -11.27 5.35
N GLU A 63 -2.51 -12.18 5.04
CA GLU A 63 -3.94 -11.84 4.87
C GLU A 63 -4.52 -11.15 6.10
N ASP A 64 -4.27 -11.71 7.28
CA ASP A 64 -4.83 -11.18 8.52
C ASP A 64 -4.32 -9.77 8.84
N SER A 65 -3.03 -9.52 8.68
CA SER A 65 -2.45 -8.22 8.99
C SER A 65 -2.90 -7.13 8.02
N GLU A 66 -3.03 -7.45 6.74
CA GLU A 66 -3.53 -6.50 5.74
C GLU A 66 -5.02 -6.22 5.94
N ARG A 67 -5.82 -7.26 6.19
CA ARG A 67 -7.23 -7.09 6.49
C ARG A 67 -7.45 -6.22 7.72
N GLU A 68 -6.69 -6.47 8.80
CA GLU A 68 -6.78 -5.68 10.01
C GLU A 68 -6.47 -4.21 9.76
N PHE A 69 -5.47 -3.92 8.93
CA PHE A 69 -5.15 -2.56 8.58
C PHE A 69 -6.33 -1.85 7.89
N TYR A 70 -6.88 -2.45 6.85
CA TYR A 70 -7.97 -1.82 6.11
C TYR A 70 -9.29 -1.76 6.89
N GLU A 71 -9.57 -2.78 7.69
CA GLU A 71 -10.80 -2.83 8.48
C GLU A 71 -10.74 -1.93 9.70
N LYS A 72 -9.69 -2.08 10.53
CA LYS A 72 -9.60 -1.41 11.83
C LYS A 72 -8.97 -0.05 11.77
N SER A 73 -7.90 0.11 11.01
CA SER A 73 -7.18 1.39 10.96
C SER A 73 -7.85 2.40 10.05
N LEU A 74 -8.41 1.98 8.92
CA LEU A 74 -9.02 2.84 7.93
C LEU A 74 -10.55 2.73 7.86
N ASN A 75 -11.11 1.71 8.49
CA ASN A 75 -12.54 1.44 8.48
C ASN A 75 -13.13 1.43 7.05
N LEU A 76 -12.38 0.84 6.12
CA LEU A 76 -12.76 0.84 4.71
C LEU A 76 -13.88 -0.13 4.40
N SER A 77 -13.81 -1.36 4.91
CA SER A 77 -14.75 -2.40 4.54
C SER A 77 -14.77 -3.50 5.60
N HIS A 78 -15.86 -4.25 5.63
CA HIS A 78 -15.99 -5.46 6.46
C HIS A 78 -16.00 -6.73 5.61
N ARG A 79 -15.96 -6.61 4.29
CA ARG A 79 -15.92 -7.73 3.36
C ARG A 79 -14.63 -7.67 2.55
N PHE A 80 -13.93 -8.80 2.52
CA PHE A 80 -12.63 -8.88 1.86
C PHE A 80 -12.63 -10.03 0.86
N LEU A 81 -11.99 -9.80 -0.28
CA LEU A 81 -11.70 -10.79 -1.27
C LEU A 81 -10.19 -10.84 -1.47
N TYR A 82 -9.65 -12.03 -1.65
CA TYR A 82 -8.22 -12.21 -1.81
C TYR A 82 -7.89 -12.64 -3.23
N ALA A 83 -6.82 -12.08 -3.77
CA ALA A 83 -6.31 -12.40 -5.08
C ALA A 83 -4.88 -12.91 -4.98
N ASP A 84 -4.51 -13.84 -5.85
CA ASP A 84 -3.18 -14.43 -5.87
C ASP A 84 -2.16 -13.53 -6.56
N SER A 85 -2.64 -12.58 -7.38
CA SER A 85 -1.79 -11.68 -8.14
C SER A 85 -2.50 -10.35 -8.37
N LEU A 86 -1.72 -9.34 -8.71
CA LEU A 86 -2.26 -8.03 -9.09
C LEU A 86 -3.13 -8.13 -10.34
N GLU A 87 -2.75 -8.96 -11.30
CA GLU A 87 -3.53 -9.17 -12.52
C GLU A 87 -4.91 -9.75 -12.20
N GLN A 88 -4.96 -10.77 -11.34
CA GLN A 88 -6.23 -11.35 -10.90
C GLN A 88 -7.07 -10.32 -10.17
N ALA A 89 -6.48 -9.54 -9.27
CA ALA A 89 -7.19 -8.50 -8.54
C ALA A 89 -7.81 -7.48 -9.49
N ARG A 90 -7.09 -7.06 -10.51
CA ARG A 90 -7.58 -6.08 -11.49
C ARG A 90 -8.71 -6.63 -12.34
N LEU A 91 -8.68 -7.91 -12.68
CA LEU A 91 -9.82 -8.55 -13.36
C LEU A 91 -11.06 -8.55 -12.47
N MET A 92 -10.90 -8.77 -11.18
CA MET A 92 -11.99 -8.70 -10.21
C MET A 92 -12.57 -7.28 -10.11
N VAL A 93 -11.71 -6.26 -10.11
CA VAL A 93 -12.13 -4.85 -10.13
C VAL A 93 -12.93 -4.54 -11.41
N ALA A 94 -12.39 -4.88 -12.56
CA ALA A 94 -13.05 -4.64 -13.85
C ALA A 94 -14.40 -5.35 -13.94
N SER A 95 -14.56 -6.48 -13.25
CA SER A 95 -15.82 -7.26 -13.18
C SER A 95 -16.76 -6.75 -12.09
N GLN A 96 -16.46 -5.63 -11.46
CA GLN A 96 -17.27 -5.02 -10.41
C GLN A 96 -17.42 -5.88 -9.14
N ARG A 97 -16.43 -6.72 -8.84
CA ARG A 97 -16.47 -7.55 -7.63
C ARG A 97 -16.02 -6.82 -6.38
N GLY A 98 -15.32 -5.70 -6.52
CA GLY A 98 -14.83 -4.91 -5.42
C GLY A 98 -13.87 -3.82 -5.87
N TYR A 99 -13.19 -3.21 -4.91
CA TYR A 99 -12.15 -2.21 -5.17
C TYR A 99 -10.80 -2.72 -4.69
N LEU A 100 -9.74 -2.18 -5.27
CA LEU A 100 -8.37 -2.57 -4.95
C LEU A 100 -7.59 -1.38 -4.40
N PRO A 101 -7.19 -1.39 -3.12
CA PRO A 101 -6.28 -0.37 -2.61
C PRO A 101 -4.88 -0.59 -3.19
N VAL A 102 -4.26 0.49 -3.67
CA VAL A 102 -2.88 0.45 -4.16
C VAL A 102 -2.09 1.63 -3.59
N ASP A 103 -0.83 1.39 -3.28
CA ASP A 103 0.08 2.42 -2.82
C ASP A 103 1.05 2.77 -3.94
N GLN A 104 1.26 4.06 -4.15
CA GLN A 104 2.22 4.50 -5.15
C GLN A 104 3.62 4.50 -4.56
N ILE A 105 4.38 3.46 -4.92
CA ILE A 105 5.81 3.37 -4.63
C ILE A 105 6.52 3.37 -5.98
N GLY A 106 7.27 4.44 -6.26
CA GLY A 106 7.88 4.59 -7.57
C GLY A 106 6.85 4.91 -8.66
N HIS A 107 7.06 4.38 -9.84
CA HIS A 107 6.18 4.59 -10.98
C HIS A 107 5.06 3.55 -11.01
N LEU A 108 3.81 4.03 -11.10
CA LEU A 108 2.67 3.15 -11.35
C LEU A 108 2.27 3.28 -12.81
N ASP A 109 2.14 2.15 -13.48
CA ASP A 109 1.62 2.10 -14.83
C ASP A 109 0.16 2.56 -14.85
N LYS A 110 -0.30 3.02 -16.03
CA LYS A 110 -1.70 3.33 -16.20
C LYS A 110 -2.57 2.12 -15.85
N PRO A 111 -3.73 2.34 -15.21
CA PRO A 111 -4.68 1.26 -15.01
C PRO A 111 -5.11 0.67 -16.35
N MET A 112 -5.42 -0.62 -16.35
CA MET A 112 -5.98 -1.26 -17.54
C MET A 112 -7.33 -0.66 -17.91
N SER A 113 -7.75 -0.86 -19.16
CA SER A 113 -9.07 -0.44 -19.61
C SER A 113 -10.16 -1.00 -18.70
N GLY A 114 -11.13 -0.17 -18.34
CA GLY A 114 -12.21 -0.56 -17.43
C GLY A 114 -11.94 -0.28 -15.97
N ILE A 115 -10.77 0.30 -15.65
CA ILE A 115 -10.39 0.65 -14.27
C ILE A 115 -9.97 2.12 -14.20
N GLU A 116 -10.46 2.80 -13.15
CA GLU A 116 -9.99 4.13 -12.76
C GLU A 116 -9.21 4.04 -11.47
N ARG A 117 -8.13 4.81 -11.37
CA ARG A 117 -7.33 4.93 -10.15
C ARG A 117 -7.58 6.30 -9.55
N ILE A 118 -8.11 6.31 -8.31
CA ILE A 118 -8.57 7.55 -7.66
C ILE A 118 -7.93 7.63 -6.28
N GLU A 119 -7.52 8.82 -5.89
CA GLU A 119 -6.91 9.06 -4.58
C GLU A 119 -7.87 8.72 -3.46
N LEU A 120 -7.36 8.04 -2.43
CA LEU A 120 -8.11 7.65 -1.25
C LEU A 120 -7.89 8.65 -0.12
N SER A 121 -8.97 9.11 0.49
CA SER A 121 -8.92 9.98 1.66
C SER A 121 -9.57 9.32 2.88
N TYR A 122 -9.10 9.71 4.05
CA TYR A 122 -9.67 9.31 5.34
C TYR A 122 -9.75 10.54 6.22
N LYS A 123 -10.97 10.84 6.71
CA LYS A 123 -11.24 12.04 7.52
C LYS A 123 -10.77 13.33 6.83
N GLY A 124 -10.98 13.42 5.51
CA GLY A 124 -10.66 14.62 4.72
C GLY A 124 -9.20 14.79 4.35
N LYS A 125 -8.35 13.81 4.64
CA LYS A 125 -6.91 13.86 4.32
C LYS A 125 -6.50 12.69 3.45
N PRO A 126 -5.53 12.88 2.53
CA PRO A 126 -4.94 11.76 1.81
C PRO A 126 -4.36 10.74 2.76
N ILE A 127 -4.51 9.47 2.43
CA ILE A 127 -3.90 8.39 3.20
C ILE A 127 -2.48 8.20 2.70
N GLN A 128 -1.53 8.22 3.62
CA GLN A 128 -0.12 8.07 3.32
C GLN A 128 0.45 6.88 4.08
N ARG A 129 1.36 6.15 3.42
CA ARG A 129 2.15 5.10 4.05
C ARG A 129 3.61 5.46 3.88
N ASN A 130 4.38 5.30 4.95
CA ASN A 130 5.81 5.57 4.93
C ASN A 130 6.58 4.25 4.94
N TYR A 131 7.63 4.19 4.13
CA TYR A 131 8.50 3.02 4.04
C TYR A 131 9.87 3.39 4.56
N PHE A 132 10.40 2.54 5.44
CA PHE A 132 11.68 2.75 6.10
C PHE A 132 12.61 1.59 5.84
N ALA A 133 13.88 1.89 5.66
CA ALA A 133 14.93 0.89 5.78
C ALA A 133 15.40 0.89 7.24
N CYS A 134 15.49 -0.29 7.83
CA CYS A 134 15.94 -0.47 9.21
C CYS A 134 17.09 -1.44 9.25
N TRP A 135 18.15 -1.11 9.96
CA TRP A 135 19.28 -2.01 10.14
C TRP A 135 19.94 -1.79 11.52
N SER A 136 20.56 -2.84 12.04
CA SER A 136 21.19 -2.81 13.35
C SER A 136 22.37 -1.82 13.37
N LYS A 137 22.45 -1.01 14.42
CA LYS A 137 23.59 -0.12 14.66
C LYS A 137 24.91 -0.87 14.80
N ASP A 138 24.84 -2.08 15.37
CA ASP A 138 26.03 -2.90 15.58
C ASP A 138 26.59 -3.49 14.28
N LYS A 139 25.77 -3.54 13.25
CA LYS A 139 26.14 -4.13 11.96
C LYS A 139 26.19 -3.14 10.82
N THR A 140 26.10 -1.86 11.14
CA THR A 140 26.17 -0.84 10.09
C THR A 140 27.54 -0.85 9.44
N ASN A 141 27.57 -0.65 8.14
CA ASN A 141 28.78 -0.51 7.35
C ASN A 141 28.52 0.33 6.12
N TYR A 142 29.59 0.72 5.45
CA TYR A 142 29.50 1.57 4.26
C TYR A 142 28.58 1.00 3.18
N TYR A 143 28.61 -0.31 2.97
CA TYR A 143 27.81 -0.93 1.90
C TYR A 143 26.31 -0.86 2.19
N ILE A 144 25.91 -1.06 3.43
CA ILE A 144 24.51 -0.95 3.83
C ILE A 144 24.04 0.49 3.66
N GLU A 145 24.80 1.45 4.13
CA GLU A 145 24.45 2.87 4.05
C GLU A 145 24.35 3.35 2.61
N GLU A 146 25.27 2.96 1.74
CA GLU A 146 25.23 3.31 0.32
C GLU A 146 24.06 2.62 -0.40
N PHE A 147 23.76 1.37 -0.04
CA PHE A 147 22.61 0.65 -0.61
C PHE A 147 21.30 1.39 -0.26
N VAL A 148 21.12 1.78 1.00
CA VAL A 148 19.92 2.48 1.45
C VAL A 148 19.77 3.81 0.70
N LYS A 149 20.84 4.56 0.57
CA LYS A 149 20.85 5.82 -0.16
C LYS A 149 20.46 5.66 -1.61
N MET A 150 21.04 4.68 -2.28
CA MET A 150 20.74 4.37 -3.69
C MET A 150 19.29 3.92 -3.86
N TYR A 151 18.81 3.07 -2.96
CA TYR A 151 17.44 2.55 -3.00
C TYR A 151 16.43 3.69 -2.82
N LYS A 152 16.70 4.60 -1.88
CA LYS A 152 15.87 5.79 -1.65
C LYS A 152 15.80 6.66 -2.90
N GLU A 153 16.91 6.88 -3.58
CA GLU A 153 16.95 7.66 -4.83
C GLU A 153 16.10 7.01 -5.92
N ILE A 154 16.18 5.69 -6.05
CA ILE A 154 15.39 4.93 -7.04
C ILE A 154 13.89 5.07 -6.76
N LEU A 155 13.46 4.94 -5.50
CA LEU A 155 12.06 5.03 -5.13
C LEU A 155 11.46 6.42 -5.33
N ASN A 156 12.28 7.47 -5.31
CA ASN A 156 11.81 8.85 -5.39
C ASN A 156 12.01 9.50 -6.77
N LYS A 157 12.30 8.71 -7.75
CA LYS A 157 12.38 9.17 -9.15
C LYS A 157 11.04 9.42 -9.78
#